data_7f76e2a46e2bf689879ffe4b65209140
#
_entry.id   7f76e2a46e2bf689879ffe4b65209140
#
_cell.length_a   1.000
_cell.length_b   1.000
_cell.length_c   1.000
_cell.angle_alpha   90.00
_cell.angle_beta   90.00
_cell.angle_gamma   90.00
#
_symmetry.space_group_name_H-M   'P 1'
#
loop_
_entity.id
_entity.type
_entity.pdbx_description
1 polymer ?
#
loop_
_entity_poly.entity_id
_entity_poly.type
_entity_poly.pdbx_seq_one_letter_code
_entity_poly.pdbx_strand_id
1 'polypeptide(L)'
;MQIPVAGKIPEAGPLRGPRRSSSHMSSHMRPGRLNVVRIDGIHHVTCITADAPRNVDFYTRVLGLRLVKKTVNQDDPTVYHLFYADEAGTPGSDITFFEYPGIGRGRAGAGMVHTVNWRVGSDAALDFWEQRLAGETDVLVRDDGGVTFQDPEGLRHRLAVSTVEDAPLIAEHPEIAPENALQGFDGVRAFSADSNASRQLLEEALGFSARGDRVWEARGPSRCGLYAYDEPPAERGLGGAGTVHHVAWSSTMEDHEAWRARVEALGLRPTPVIDRFWFRSIYFREPSGVLFEIATLGPGFAVDEDAEHLGETLILPPAFEHLREQVEPALTPIPDPRPWASIS
;
A
#
# COMPACT_ATOMS: atom_id res chain seq x y z
N MET A 1 6.24 18.67 12.37
CA MET A 1 5.62 18.84 11.06
C MET A 1 4.51 17.78 10.95
N GLN A 2 3.25 18.17 10.72
CA GLN A 2 2.19 17.20 10.49
C GLN A 2 2.26 16.77 9.03
N ILE A 3 2.42 15.47 8.78
CA ILE A 3 2.39 14.90 7.43
C ILE A 3 0.98 15.11 6.89
N PRO A 4 0.79 15.68 5.68
CA PRO A 4 -0.53 15.87 5.11
C PRO A 4 -1.24 14.52 4.94
N VAL A 5 -2.40 14.39 5.54
CA VAL A 5 -3.31 13.25 5.29
C VAL A 5 -4.23 13.69 4.15
N ALA A 6 -4.40 12.84 3.15
CA ALA A 6 -5.23 13.06 1.98
C ALA A 6 -6.58 13.70 2.35
N GLY A 7 -6.80 14.94 1.89
CA GLY A 7 -7.98 15.74 2.18
C GLY A 7 -8.23 15.92 3.69
N LYS A 8 -8.31 17.14 4.21
CA LYS A 8 -8.60 17.40 5.63
C LYS A 8 -9.78 16.53 6.11
N ILE A 9 -9.47 15.45 6.87
CA ILE A 9 -10.49 14.63 7.54
C ILE A 9 -11.07 15.47 8.66
N PRO A 10 -12.40 15.80 8.68
CA PRO A 10 -12.99 16.64 9.71
C PRO A 10 -12.94 15.95 11.08
N GLU A 11 -12.56 16.69 12.13
CA GLU A 11 -12.66 16.24 13.51
C GLU A 11 -14.12 16.04 13.95
N ALA A 12 -14.35 15.06 14.84
CA ALA A 12 -15.66 14.61 15.27
C ALA A 12 -16.38 15.63 16.15
N GLY A 13 -17.50 16.16 15.67
CA GLY A 13 -18.49 16.88 16.48
C GLY A 13 -19.63 15.95 16.97
N PRO A 14 -20.35 16.29 18.06
CA PRO A 14 -21.29 15.39 18.72
C PRO A 14 -22.56 15.10 17.89
N LEU A 15 -23.02 13.85 17.95
CA LEU A 15 -24.18 13.28 17.25
C LEU A 15 -25.49 13.94 17.68
N ARG A 16 -26.29 14.43 16.74
CA ARG A 16 -27.72 14.69 16.90
C ARG A 16 -28.53 13.59 16.20
N GLY A 17 -29.49 13.01 16.94
CA GLY A 17 -30.33 11.90 16.52
C GLY A 17 -31.31 12.23 15.38
N PRO A 18 -31.92 11.20 14.74
CA PRO A 18 -32.67 11.34 13.49
C PRO A 18 -34.12 11.81 13.68
N ARG A 19 -34.55 12.73 12.81
CA ARG A 19 -35.98 13.04 12.61
C ARG A 19 -36.55 12.10 11.53
N ARG A 20 -37.65 11.41 11.86
CA ARG A 20 -38.46 10.61 10.93
C ARG A 20 -39.25 11.52 9.99
N SER A 21 -39.28 11.24 8.71
CA SER A 21 -40.35 11.57 7.81
C SER A 21 -40.59 10.46 6.79
N SER A 22 -41.85 10.00 6.75
CA SER A 22 -42.35 8.95 5.88
C SER A 22 -42.85 9.55 4.56
N SER A 23 -42.48 8.95 3.42
CA SER A 23 -43.33 8.96 2.23
C SER A 23 -42.99 7.74 1.34
N HIS A 24 -44.05 6.96 1.09
CA HIS A 24 -44.09 5.81 0.18
C HIS A 24 -43.91 6.22 -1.27
N MET A 25 -43.05 5.53 -1.99
CA MET A 25 -43.27 5.26 -3.41
C MET A 25 -42.70 3.88 -3.76
N SER A 26 -43.60 2.94 -4.09
CA SER A 26 -43.28 1.61 -4.63
C SER A 26 -42.88 1.74 -6.08
N SER A 27 -41.64 1.36 -6.42
CA SER A 27 -41.29 0.95 -7.78
C SER A 27 -40.74 -0.46 -7.73
N HIS A 28 -41.40 -1.37 -8.43
CA HIS A 28 -41.00 -2.76 -8.58
C HIS A 28 -39.70 -2.83 -9.42
N MET A 29 -38.55 -2.91 -8.75
CA MET A 29 -37.30 -3.32 -9.38
C MET A 29 -37.21 -4.85 -9.29
N ARG A 30 -36.99 -5.50 -10.44
CA ARG A 30 -36.62 -6.93 -10.52
C ARG A 30 -35.35 -7.13 -9.69
N PRO A 31 -35.20 -8.26 -8.95
CA PRO A 31 -33.96 -8.52 -8.25
C PRO A 31 -32.87 -8.80 -9.29
N GLY A 32 -32.06 -7.77 -9.59
CA GLY A 32 -30.78 -7.93 -10.24
C GLY A 32 -29.90 -8.77 -9.30
N ARG A 33 -29.07 -9.67 -9.85
CA ARG A 33 -28.00 -10.31 -9.08
C ARG A 33 -27.28 -9.24 -8.30
N LEU A 34 -27.35 -9.29 -6.97
CA LEU A 34 -26.48 -8.49 -6.12
C LEU A 34 -25.05 -8.90 -6.49
N ASN A 35 -24.34 -8.06 -7.24
CA ASN A 35 -22.91 -8.22 -7.40
C ASN A 35 -22.33 -8.22 -6.00
N VAL A 36 -21.74 -9.33 -5.60
CA VAL A 36 -21.07 -9.43 -4.30
C VAL A 36 -19.78 -8.63 -4.44
N VAL A 37 -19.82 -7.40 -3.96
CA VAL A 37 -18.66 -6.50 -3.90
C VAL A 37 -17.59 -7.15 -3.02
N ARG A 38 -16.40 -7.35 -3.54
CA ARG A 38 -15.28 -8.02 -2.85
C ARG A 38 -13.99 -7.23 -3.00
N ILE A 39 -13.22 -7.19 -1.92
CA ILE A 39 -11.83 -6.75 -1.96
C ILE A 39 -10.99 -7.84 -2.62
N ASP A 40 -10.06 -7.46 -3.49
CA ASP A 40 -9.14 -8.37 -4.20
C ASP A 40 -7.70 -8.23 -3.66
N GLY A 41 -7.53 -8.49 -2.37
CA GLY A 41 -6.25 -8.38 -1.70
C GLY A 41 -5.78 -6.94 -1.47
N ILE A 42 -4.48 -6.79 -1.19
CA ILE A 42 -3.82 -5.50 -1.05
C ILE A 42 -3.61 -4.91 -2.45
N HIS A 43 -3.86 -3.60 -2.63
CA HIS A 43 -3.52 -2.85 -3.83
C HIS A 43 -2.07 -2.37 -3.75
N HIS A 44 -1.77 -1.54 -2.75
CA HIS A 44 -0.44 -1.01 -2.48
C HIS A 44 -0.24 -0.70 -0.99
N VAL A 45 1.01 -0.48 -0.61
CA VAL A 45 1.39 -0.01 0.72
C VAL A 45 2.20 1.26 0.55
N THR A 46 1.72 2.40 1.08
CA THR A 46 2.43 3.68 1.01
C THR A 46 3.20 3.94 2.28
N CYS A 47 4.46 4.32 2.11
CA CYS A 47 5.43 4.55 3.17
C CYS A 47 6.03 5.95 3.05
N ILE A 48 6.90 6.31 3.99
CA ILE A 48 7.59 7.60 4.04
C ILE A 48 9.10 7.37 4.01
N THR A 49 9.79 8.14 3.16
CA THR A 49 11.25 8.20 3.10
C THR A 49 11.74 9.64 3.26
N ALA A 50 12.96 9.82 3.77
CA ALA A 50 13.67 11.09 3.81
C ALA A 50 14.75 11.20 2.73
N ASP A 51 15.04 10.11 2.00
CA ASP A 51 16.20 9.99 1.10
C ASP A 51 15.80 9.15 -0.13
N ALA A 52 15.27 9.81 -1.16
CA ALA A 52 14.84 9.14 -2.40
C ALA A 52 15.99 8.39 -3.11
N PRO A 53 17.21 8.91 -3.25
CA PRO A 53 18.31 8.17 -3.86
C PRO A 53 18.61 6.84 -3.18
N ARG A 54 18.67 6.81 -1.86
CA ARG A 54 18.90 5.59 -1.07
C ARG A 54 17.71 4.65 -1.11
N ASN A 55 16.49 5.20 -1.13
CA ASN A 55 15.26 4.45 -1.28
C ASN A 55 15.21 3.75 -2.64
N VAL A 56 15.47 4.47 -3.74
CA VAL A 56 15.54 3.89 -5.09
C VAL A 56 16.57 2.76 -5.14
N ASP A 57 17.80 2.98 -4.68
CA ASP A 57 18.85 1.93 -4.68
C ASP A 57 18.38 0.68 -3.93
N PHE A 58 17.81 0.83 -2.74
CA PHE A 58 17.41 -0.31 -1.93
C PHE A 58 16.27 -1.11 -2.58
N TYR A 59 15.20 -0.44 -3.04
CA TYR A 59 14.04 -1.14 -3.60
C TYR A 59 14.27 -1.69 -5.00
N THR A 60 15.17 -1.08 -5.79
CA THR A 60 15.49 -1.60 -7.14
C THR A 60 16.68 -2.55 -7.13
N ARG A 61 17.85 -2.14 -6.66
CA ARG A 61 19.06 -2.98 -6.69
C ARG A 61 19.02 -4.10 -5.66
N VAL A 62 18.64 -3.81 -4.40
CA VAL A 62 18.68 -4.83 -3.33
C VAL A 62 17.47 -5.74 -3.41
N LEU A 63 16.25 -5.19 -3.43
CA LEU A 63 15.01 -5.98 -3.45
C LEU A 63 14.58 -6.43 -4.84
N GLY A 64 15.15 -5.88 -5.90
CA GLY A 64 14.87 -6.28 -7.27
C GLY A 64 13.49 -5.91 -7.77
N LEU A 65 12.84 -4.90 -7.18
CA LEU A 65 11.58 -4.37 -7.68
C LEU A 65 11.83 -3.38 -8.83
N ARG A 66 10.85 -3.22 -9.72
CA ARG A 66 10.89 -2.17 -10.74
C ARG A 66 10.33 -0.86 -10.15
N LEU A 67 11.01 0.27 -10.38
CA LEU A 67 10.38 1.59 -10.22
C LEU A 67 9.40 1.75 -11.38
N VAL A 68 8.10 1.62 -11.11
CA VAL A 68 7.05 1.59 -12.16
C VAL A 68 6.37 2.95 -12.34
N LYS A 69 6.52 3.86 -11.39
CA LYS A 69 6.04 5.25 -11.53
C LYS A 69 6.91 6.19 -10.70
N LYS A 70 7.39 7.24 -11.36
CA LYS A 70 8.09 8.36 -10.73
C LYS A 70 7.24 9.61 -10.92
N THR A 71 6.62 10.08 -9.84
CA THR A 71 5.71 11.22 -9.86
C THR A 71 5.82 12.03 -8.57
N VAL A 72 4.90 12.96 -8.35
CA VAL A 72 4.81 13.77 -7.13
C VAL A 72 3.61 13.38 -6.28
N ASN A 73 3.69 13.65 -5.00
CA ASN A 73 2.52 13.54 -4.12
C ASN A 73 1.47 14.58 -4.53
N GLN A 74 0.28 14.13 -4.91
CA GLN A 74 -0.79 15.02 -5.39
C GLN A 74 -1.37 15.92 -4.29
N ASP A 75 -1.12 15.62 -3.02
CA ASP A 75 -1.50 16.47 -1.88
C ASP A 75 -0.38 17.47 -1.51
N ASP A 76 0.87 17.24 -1.98
CA ASP A 76 2.03 18.11 -1.85
C ASP A 76 2.96 17.92 -3.06
N PRO A 77 2.74 18.64 -4.19
CA PRO A 77 3.51 18.41 -5.41
C PRO A 77 5.00 18.78 -5.33
N THR A 78 5.47 19.25 -4.18
CA THR A 78 6.89 19.57 -3.96
C THR A 78 7.74 18.36 -3.56
N VAL A 79 7.13 17.19 -3.37
CA VAL A 79 7.80 15.96 -2.94
C VAL A 79 7.48 14.78 -3.86
N TYR A 80 8.44 13.86 -3.99
CA TYR A 80 8.21 12.65 -4.79
C TYR A 80 7.11 11.75 -4.23
N HIS A 81 6.45 11.05 -5.15
CA HIS A 81 5.74 9.81 -4.92
C HIS A 81 6.32 8.75 -5.86
N LEU A 82 7.06 7.80 -5.29
CA LEU A 82 7.77 6.74 -6.00
C LEU A 82 7.02 5.41 -5.79
N PHE A 83 6.87 4.60 -6.86
CA PHE A 83 6.14 3.35 -6.83
C PHE A 83 7.02 2.22 -7.32
N TYR A 84 7.18 1.17 -6.51
CA TYR A 84 8.00 0.00 -6.82
C TYR A 84 7.11 -1.25 -6.82
N ALA A 85 7.14 -2.03 -7.89
CA ALA A 85 6.26 -3.18 -8.05
C ALA A 85 6.95 -4.32 -8.84
N ASP A 86 6.13 -5.27 -9.31
CA ASP A 86 6.48 -6.22 -10.34
C ASP A 86 6.73 -5.51 -11.68
N GLU A 87 7.05 -6.27 -12.73
CA GLU A 87 7.41 -5.70 -14.04
C GLU A 87 6.32 -4.81 -14.65
N ALA A 88 5.05 -5.10 -14.38
CA ALA A 88 3.90 -4.41 -14.96
C ALA A 88 3.28 -3.32 -14.05
N GLY A 89 3.72 -3.17 -12.81
CA GLY A 89 3.06 -2.30 -11.84
C GLY A 89 1.71 -2.84 -11.37
N THR A 90 1.63 -4.14 -11.16
CA THR A 90 0.38 -4.83 -10.83
C THR A 90 -0.02 -4.59 -9.38
N PRO A 91 -1.28 -4.22 -9.09
CA PRO A 91 -1.80 -4.18 -7.73
C PRO A 91 -1.54 -5.48 -6.96
N GLY A 92 -0.99 -5.37 -5.75
CA GLY A 92 -0.57 -6.52 -4.94
C GLY A 92 0.93 -6.71 -4.82
N SER A 93 1.73 -5.91 -5.55
CA SER A 93 3.18 -5.85 -5.40
C SER A 93 3.70 -4.44 -5.15
N ASP A 94 2.86 -3.44 -5.23
CA ASP A 94 3.22 -2.03 -5.31
C ASP A 94 3.47 -1.42 -3.93
N ILE A 95 4.76 -1.27 -3.53
CA ILE A 95 5.15 -0.48 -2.38
C ILE A 95 5.53 0.93 -2.83
N THR A 96 4.98 1.95 -2.16
CA THR A 96 5.14 3.34 -2.59
C THR A 96 5.75 4.22 -1.51
N PHE A 97 6.40 5.32 -1.89
CA PHE A 97 7.05 6.22 -0.95
C PHE A 97 6.76 7.67 -1.26
N PHE A 98 6.30 8.41 -0.24
CA PHE A 98 6.42 9.86 -0.22
C PHE A 98 7.80 10.25 0.30
N GLU A 99 8.56 11.02 -0.46
CA GLU A 99 9.80 11.58 0.04
C GLU A 99 9.54 12.91 0.74
N TYR A 100 9.98 13.02 1.98
CA TYR A 100 10.03 14.30 2.70
C TYR A 100 11.48 14.56 3.12
N PRO A 101 12.30 15.26 2.30
CA PRO A 101 13.71 15.49 2.59
C PRO A 101 13.91 16.08 3.98
N GLY A 102 14.78 15.44 4.78
CA GLY A 102 15.08 15.90 6.13
C GLY A 102 14.04 15.58 7.21
N ILE A 103 12.97 14.86 6.90
CA ILE A 103 12.09 14.35 7.95
C ILE A 103 12.85 13.39 8.85
N GLY A 104 12.62 13.47 10.16
CA GLY A 104 13.22 12.53 11.12
C GLY A 104 12.71 11.10 10.95
N ARG A 105 13.53 10.13 11.39
CA ARG A 105 13.13 8.71 11.45
C ARG A 105 11.88 8.54 12.30
N GLY A 106 10.92 7.79 11.78
CA GLY A 106 9.70 7.44 12.48
C GLY A 106 9.84 6.19 13.34
N ARG A 107 8.76 5.83 13.99
CA ARG A 107 8.63 4.60 14.79
C ARG A 107 7.19 4.16 14.80
N ALA A 108 6.92 2.91 14.39
CA ALA A 108 5.59 2.36 14.47
C ALA A 108 5.13 2.16 15.92
N GLY A 109 3.85 2.43 16.17
CA GLY A 109 3.18 2.24 17.45
C GLY A 109 1.71 1.89 17.26
N ALA A 110 0.91 1.93 18.32
CA ALA A 110 -0.52 1.62 18.24
C ALA A 110 -1.21 2.42 17.11
N GLY A 111 -2.00 1.72 16.28
CA GLY A 111 -2.68 2.29 15.12
C GLY A 111 -1.78 2.50 13.90
N MET A 112 -0.66 1.82 13.81
CA MET A 112 0.27 1.89 12.67
C MET A 112 0.65 0.49 12.19
N VAL A 113 0.80 0.34 10.87
CA VAL A 113 1.47 -0.84 10.29
C VAL A 113 2.94 -0.80 10.65
N HIS A 114 3.49 -1.94 11.02
CA HIS A 114 4.89 -2.06 11.45
C HIS A 114 5.70 -3.07 10.64
N THR A 115 5.05 -3.93 9.85
CA THR A 115 5.75 -4.91 9.00
C THR A 115 4.98 -5.11 7.69
N VAL A 116 5.70 -5.09 6.58
CA VAL A 116 5.20 -5.48 5.25
C VAL A 116 5.71 -6.89 4.97
N ASN A 117 4.78 -7.82 4.71
CA ASN A 117 5.10 -9.21 4.41
C ASN A 117 5.06 -9.45 2.90
N TRP A 118 6.10 -10.10 2.38
CA TRP A 118 6.27 -10.46 0.98
C TRP A 118 6.28 -11.97 0.81
N ARG A 119 5.83 -12.42 -0.35
CA ARG A 119 5.90 -13.82 -0.78
C ARG A 119 7.18 -14.11 -1.51
N VAL A 120 7.71 -15.30 -1.29
CA VAL A 120 8.74 -15.95 -2.12
C VAL A 120 8.31 -17.37 -2.47
N GLY A 121 8.93 -17.99 -3.46
CA GLY A 121 8.47 -19.27 -4.02
C GLY A 121 8.89 -20.50 -3.23
N SER A 122 9.95 -20.43 -2.41
CA SER A 122 10.52 -21.62 -1.76
C SER A 122 11.44 -21.27 -0.58
N ASP A 123 11.81 -22.28 0.22
CA ASP A 123 12.84 -22.15 1.25
C ASP A 123 14.21 -21.81 0.63
N ALA A 124 14.52 -22.33 -0.56
CA ALA A 124 15.75 -21.97 -1.28
C ALA A 124 15.78 -20.47 -1.65
N ALA A 125 14.62 -19.88 -1.98
CA ALA A 125 14.53 -18.44 -2.17
C ALA A 125 14.79 -17.67 -0.86
N LEU A 126 14.29 -18.17 0.29
CA LEU A 126 14.62 -17.58 1.59
C LEU A 126 16.11 -17.63 1.91
N ASP A 127 16.80 -18.74 1.57
CA ASP A 127 18.25 -18.88 1.76
C ASP A 127 19.02 -17.90 0.86
N PHE A 128 18.57 -17.72 -0.39
CA PHE A 128 19.09 -16.69 -1.29
C PHE A 128 18.95 -15.29 -0.69
N TRP A 129 17.76 -14.94 -0.17
CA TRP A 129 17.50 -13.63 0.41
C TRP A 129 18.29 -13.37 1.69
N GLU A 130 18.47 -14.36 2.54
CA GLU A 130 19.34 -14.23 3.73
C GLU A 130 20.76 -13.86 3.33
N GLN A 131 21.31 -14.50 2.30
CA GLN A 131 22.66 -14.21 1.79
C GLN A 131 22.72 -12.83 1.11
N ARG A 132 21.72 -12.49 0.28
CA ARG A 132 21.68 -11.22 -0.46
C ARG A 132 21.54 -10.02 0.47
N LEU A 133 20.76 -10.13 1.52
CA LEU A 133 20.52 -9.06 2.48
C LEU A 133 21.67 -8.91 3.50
N ALA A 134 22.54 -9.89 3.61
CA ALA A 134 23.72 -9.80 4.47
C ALA A 134 24.64 -8.66 4.02
N GLY A 135 24.81 -7.65 4.89
CA GLY A 135 25.58 -6.43 4.59
C GLY A 135 24.79 -5.28 3.95
N GLU A 136 23.54 -5.52 3.55
CA GLU A 136 22.63 -4.47 3.02
C GLU A 136 21.69 -3.93 4.10
N THR A 137 21.55 -4.63 5.22
CA THR A 137 20.68 -4.23 6.33
C THR A 137 21.34 -4.43 7.68
N ASP A 138 21.04 -3.54 8.64
CA ASP A 138 21.51 -3.65 10.03
C ASP A 138 20.72 -4.70 10.84
N VAL A 139 19.52 -5.07 10.38
CA VAL A 139 18.65 -6.06 11.03
C VAL A 139 18.32 -7.16 10.03
N LEU A 140 18.81 -8.36 10.31
CA LEU A 140 18.53 -9.56 9.51
C LEU A 140 18.31 -10.73 10.47
N VAL A 141 17.11 -11.31 10.45
CA VAL A 141 16.75 -12.44 11.31
C VAL A 141 16.08 -13.53 10.49
N ARG A 142 16.66 -14.72 10.52
CA ARG A 142 16.06 -15.94 9.96
C ARG A 142 15.37 -16.71 11.10
N ASP A 143 14.11 -17.09 10.90
CA ASP A 143 13.35 -17.98 11.77
C ASP A 143 12.57 -19.03 10.94
N ASP A 144 11.85 -19.94 11.62
CA ASP A 144 11.07 -21.00 10.94
C ASP A 144 9.96 -20.47 10.02
N GLY A 145 9.59 -19.20 10.15
CA GLY A 145 8.54 -18.57 9.34
C GLY A 145 9.06 -17.69 8.21
N GLY A 146 10.38 -17.46 8.09
CA GLY A 146 10.94 -16.66 7.02
C GLY A 146 12.14 -15.79 7.39
N VAL A 147 12.39 -14.76 6.58
CA VAL A 147 13.47 -13.78 6.78
C VAL A 147 12.87 -12.42 7.10
N THR A 148 13.25 -11.84 8.23
CA THR A 148 12.86 -10.48 8.64
C THR A 148 14.06 -9.55 8.54
N PHE A 149 13.87 -8.38 7.94
CA PHE A 149 14.89 -7.35 7.79
C PHE A 149 14.29 -5.95 7.89
N GLN A 150 15.14 -4.94 7.89
CA GLN A 150 14.73 -3.54 7.81
C GLN A 150 15.33 -2.88 6.57
N ASP A 151 14.57 -1.96 5.97
CA ASP A 151 15.13 -1.05 4.96
C ASP A 151 16.11 -0.05 5.61
N PRO A 152 16.81 0.77 4.81
CA PRO A 152 17.77 1.74 5.33
C PRO A 152 17.22 2.72 6.38
N GLU A 153 15.91 2.95 6.40
CA GLU A 153 15.26 3.89 7.32
C GLU A 153 14.50 3.19 8.45
N GLY A 154 14.53 1.83 8.47
CA GLY A 154 14.01 1.00 9.55
C GLY A 154 12.60 0.48 9.35
N LEU A 155 12.03 0.61 8.14
CA LEU A 155 10.80 -0.09 7.80
C LEU A 155 11.06 -1.60 7.82
N ARG A 156 10.25 -2.32 8.59
CA ARG A 156 10.41 -3.76 8.72
C ARG A 156 9.70 -4.50 7.60
N HIS A 157 10.42 -5.43 7.01
CA HIS A 157 9.95 -6.37 6.00
C HIS A 157 10.09 -7.80 6.49
N ARG A 158 9.23 -8.68 6.01
CA ARG A 158 9.34 -10.12 6.23
C ARG A 158 9.08 -10.85 4.90
N LEU A 159 9.94 -11.79 4.57
CA LEU A 159 9.77 -12.72 3.47
C LEU A 159 9.27 -14.05 4.02
N ALA A 160 8.25 -14.62 3.40
CA ALA A 160 7.70 -15.92 3.74
C ALA A 160 7.42 -16.73 2.47
N VAL A 161 7.55 -18.06 2.57
CA VAL A 161 7.18 -18.94 1.45
C VAL A 161 5.67 -18.86 1.23
N SER A 162 5.29 -18.59 -0.02
CA SER A 162 3.89 -18.51 -0.40
C SER A 162 3.15 -19.83 -0.16
N THR A 163 1.99 -19.76 0.47
CA THR A 163 1.09 -20.89 0.70
C THR A 163 -0.21 -20.80 -0.12
N VAL A 164 -0.28 -19.81 -1.03
CA VAL A 164 -1.46 -19.54 -1.85
C VAL A 164 -1.16 -19.77 -3.33
N GLU A 165 -2.20 -20.05 -4.11
CA GLU A 165 -2.11 -20.32 -5.55
C GLU A 165 -2.18 -19.06 -6.41
N ASP A 166 -2.12 -17.87 -5.80
CA ASP A 166 -2.13 -16.60 -6.55
C ASP A 166 -0.91 -16.54 -7.49
N ALA A 167 -1.11 -16.05 -8.70
CA ALA A 167 -0.01 -15.87 -9.65
C ALA A 167 1.09 -14.99 -9.05
N PRO A 168 2.37 -15.36 -9.16
CA PRO A 168 3.47 -14.56 -8.66
C PRO A 168 3.58 -13.23 -9.44
N LEU A 169 3.84 -12.14 -8.72
CA LEU A 169 4.10 -10.81 -9.27
C LEU A 169 5.60 -10.54 -9.17
N ILE A 170 6.29 -10.64 -10.30
CA ILE A 170 7.75 -10.65 -10.36
C ILE A 170 8.24 -9.49 -11.22
N ALA A 171 9.27 -8.78 -10.76
CA ALA A 171 10.06 -7.86 -11.58
C ALA A 171 11.32 -8.57 -12.11
N GLU A 172 11.77 -8.17 -13.28
CA GLU A 172 13.00 -8.66 -13.88
C GLU A 172 14.23 -7.98 -13.27
N HIS A 173 15.24 -8.78 -12.89
CA HIS A 173 16.49 -8.26 -12.32
C HIS A 173 17.69 -9.16 -12.73
N PRO A 174 18.82 -8.58 -13.16
CA PRO A 174 19.94 -9.36 -13.69
C PRO A 174 20.61 -10.30 -12.68
N GLU A 175 20.49 -9.99 -11.39
CA GLU A 175 21.13 -10.75 -10.30
C GLU A 175 20.13 -11.60 -9.49
N ILE A 176 18.84 -11.51 -9.77
CA ILE A 176 17.80 -12.25 -9.05
C ILE A 176 17.04 -13.10 -10.05
N ALA A 177 17.30 -14.41 -10.01
CA ALA A 177 16.58 -15.35 -10.86
C ALA A 177 15.09 -15.37 -10.49
N PRO A 178 14.18 -15.58 -11.45
CA PRO A 178 12.72 -15.51 -11.22
C PRO A 178 12.22 -16.40 -10.07
N GLU A 179 12.84 -17.56 -9.85
CA GLU A 179 12.50 -18.48 -8.75
C GLU A 179 12.83 -17.93 -7.37
N ASN A 180 13.73 -16.95 -7.28
CA ASN A 180 14.12 -16.27 -6.05
C ASN A 180 13.40 -14.93 -5.85
N ALA A 181 12.79 -14.37 -6.91
CA ALA A 181 12.20 -13.03 -6.87
C ALA A 181 11.08 -12.91 -5.83
N LEU A 182 10.84 -11.68 -5.37
CA LEU A 182 9.64 -11.34 -4.62
C LEU A 182 8.42 -11.55 -5.50
N GLN A 183 7.33 -12.09 -4.92
CA GLN A 183 6.12 -12.50 -5.65
C GLN A 183 4.89 -11.67 -5.29
N GLY A 184 5.09 -10.44 -4.81
CA GLY A 184 4.05 -9.56 -4.30
C GLY A 184 3.83 -9.72 -2.80
N PHE A 185 2.83 -9.00 -2.28
CA PHE A 185 2.54 -8.99 -0.84
C PHE A 185 1.89 -10.30 -0.38
N ASP A 186 2.33 -10.79 0.77
CA ASP A 186 1.58 -11.76 1.57
C ASP A 186 0.58 -11.05 2.49
N GLY A 187 0.96 -9.91 3.06
CA GLY A 187 0.12 -9.15 3.95
C GLY A 187 0.84 -8.01 4.65
N VAL A 188 0.18 -7.45 5.65
CA VAL A 188 0.77 -6.46 6.56
C VAL A 188 0.42 -6.78 8.01
N ARG A 189 1.29 -6.35 8.93
CA ARG A 189 1.06 -6.44 10.37
C ARG A 189 1.00 -5.04 10.97
N ALA A 190 0.00 -4.78 11.78
CA ALA A 190 -0.21 -3.52 12.46
C ALA A 190 -0.24 -3.70 13.97
N PHE A 191 0.04 -2.64 14.71
CA PHE A 191 -0.12 -2.63 16.16
C PHE A 191 -1.52 -2.18 16.56
N SER A 192 -2.22 -2.98 17.39
CA SER A 192 -3.51 -2.61 17.97
C SER A 192 -3.60 -3.05 19.43
N ALA A 193 -3.99 -2.13 20.29
CA ALA A 193 -4.30 -2.44 21.70
C ALA A 193 -5.64 -3.21 21.84
N ASP A 194 -6.54 -3.07 20.86
CA ASP A 194 -7.81 -3.80 20.80
C ASP A 194 -8.11 -4.24 19.36
N SER A 195 -7.69 -5.45 19.02
CA SER A 195 -7.93 -6.03 17.70
C SER A 195 -9.41 -6.27 17.39
N ASN A 196 -10.27 -6.37 18.42
CA ASN A 196 -11.71 -6.57 18.23
C ASN A 196 -12.42 -5.29 17.78
N ALA A 197 -11.85 -4.11 18.04
CA ALA A 197 -12.43 -2.84 17.62
C ALA A 197 -12.68 -2.79 16.10
N SER A 198 -11.83 -3.41 15.30
CA SER A 198 -11.92 -3.41 13.84
C SER A 198 -12.67 -4.62 13.26
N ARG A 199 -13.04 -5.60 14.08
CA ARG A 199 -13.67 -6.85 13.63
C ARG A 199 -14.90 -6.62 12.75
N GLN A 200 -15.81 -5.75 13.18
CA GLN A 200 -17.03 -5.47 12.43
C GLN A 200 -16.73 -4.84 11.06
N LEU A 201 -15.78 -3.93 10.99
CA LEU A 201 -15.35 -3.35 9.71
C LEU A 201 -14.74 -4.44 8.80
N LEU A 202 -13.80 -5.22 9.32
CA LEU A 202 -13.07 -6.21 8.52
C LEU A 202 -14.00 -7.31 8.03
N GLU A 203 -14.81 -7.92 8.90
CA GLU A 203 -15.63 -9.08 8.57
C GLU A 203 -16.94 -8.71 7.87
N GLU A 204 -17.71 -7.73 8.39
CA GLU A 204 -19.06 -7.42 7.89
C GLU A 204 -19.05 -6.42 6.73
N ALA A 205 -18.24 -5.35 6.82
CA ALA A 205 -18.21 -4.34 5.76
C ALA A 205 -17.27 -4.70 4.62
N LEU A 206 -16.01 -5.10 4.92
CA LEU A 206 -15.00 -5.40 3.91
C LEU A 206 -15.02 -6.86 3.45
N GLY A 207 -15.70 -7.75 4.19
CA GLY A 207 -15.86 -9.16 3.83
C GLY A 207 -14.59 -9.99 4.01
N PHE A 208 -13.70 -9.57 4.89
CA PHE A 208 -12.51 -10.35 5.25
C PHE A 208 -12.90 -11.58 6.05
N SER A 209 -12.13 -12.64 5.89
CA SER A 209 -12.31 -13.88 6.61
C SER A 209 -11.30 -14.01 7.75
N ALA A 210 -11.76 -14.28 8.98
CA ALA A 210 -10.85 -14.57 10.09
C ALA A 210 -10.06 -15.86 9.81
N ARG A 211 -8.73 -15.79 9.98
CA ARG A 211 -7.78 -16.90 9.76
C ARG A 211 -7.11 -17.39 11.05
N GLY A 212 -7.50 -16.85 12.17
CA GLY A 212 -6.97 -17.16 13.49
C GLY A 212 -7.20 -16.01 14.44
N ASP A 213 -6.53 -16.04 15.58
CA ASP A 213 -6.55 -14.92 16.49
C ASP A 213 -5.82 -13.73 15.87
N ARG A 214 -6.49 -12.57 15.80
CA ARG A 214 -5.96 -11.31 15.28
C ARG A 214 -5.47 -11.32 13.83
N VAL A 215 -5.89 -12.29 13.00
CA VAL A 215 -5.50 -12.39 11.59
C VAL A 215 -6.73 -12.51 10.71
N TRP A 216 -6.81 -11.69 9.67
CA TRP A 216 -7.85 -11.69 8.65
C TRP A 216 -7.26 -11.79 7.26
N GLU A 217 -7.99 -12.43 6.36
CA GLU A 217 -7.67 -12.51 4.95
C GLU A 217 -8.69 -11.75 4.11
N ALA A 218 -8.20 -10.84 3.29
CA ALA A 218 -8.92 -10.25 2.18
C ALA A 218 -8.72 -11.15 0.95
N ARG A 219 -9.72 -11.96 0.58
CA ARG A 219 -9.66 -12.86 -0.57
C ARG A 219 -10.65 -12.42 -1.64
N GLY A 220 -10.12 -12.01 -2.79
CA GLY A 220 -10.88 -11.73 -3.99
C GLY A 220 -10.71 -12.79 -5.06
N PRO A 221 -11.18 -12.50 -6.31
CA PRO A 221 -11.08 -13.43 -7.43
C PRO A 221 -9.64 -13.75 -7.84
N SER A 222 -8.75 -12.77 -7.77
CA SER A 222 -7.37 -12.89 -8.31
C SER A 222 -6.34 -13.04 -7.22
N ARG A 223 -6.52 -12.35 -6.09
CA ARG A 223 -5.50 -12.27 -5.04
C ARG A 223 -6.08 -12.32 -3.63
N CYS A 224 -5.19 -12.63 -2.70
CA CYS A 224 -5.46 -12.42 -1.28
C CYS A 224 -4.36 -11.57 -0.65
N GLY A 225 -4.68 -11.02 0.54
CA GLY A 225 -3.73 -10.35 1.41
C GLY A 225 -4.12 -10.55 2.86
N LEU A 226 -3.14 -10.75 3.72
CA LEU A 226 -3.37 -10.89 5.16
C LEU A 226 -3.27 -9.53 5.86
N TYR A 227 -4.15 -9.33 6.82
CA TYR A 227 -4.10 -8.22 7.75
C TYR A 227 -4.05 -8.77 9.17
N ALA A 228 -2.99 -8.45 9.89
CA ALA A 228 -2.77 -9.01 11.24
C ALA A 228 -2.49 -7.92 12.26
N TYR A 229 -2.93 -8.13 13.51
CA TYR A 229 -2.60 -7.27 14.63
C TYR A 229 -1.62 -7.93 15.61
N ASP A 230 -0.66 -7.13 16.05
CA ASP A 230 0.24 -7.43 17.16
C ASP A 230 -0.02 -6.46 18.32
N GLU A 231 0.42 -6.85 19.51
CA GLU A 231 0.43 -5.96 20.68
C GLU A 231 1.35 -4.77 20.43
N PRO A 232 0.89 -3.54 20.71
CA PRO A 232 1.72 -2.36 20.51
C PRO A 232 2.84 -2.28 21.55
N PRO A 233 3.99 -1.69 21.18
CA PRO A 233 5.01 -1.33 22.16
C PRO A 233 4.48 -0.25 23.11
N ALA A 234 5.15 -0.08 24.27
CA ALA A 234 4.79 0.94 25.24
C ALA A 234 4.99 2.37 24.70
N GLU A 235 5.97 2.53 23.81
CA GLU A 235 6.27 3.83 23.20
C GLU A 235 5.21 4.21 22.17
N ARG A 236 4.82 5.49 22.20
CA ARG A 236 3.90 6.06 21.22
C ARG A 236 4.51 6.02 19.82
N GLY A 237 3.72 5.66 18.82
CA GLY A 237 4.08 5.77 17.41
C GLY A 237 4.39 7.22 17.00
N LEU A 238 5.34 7.36 16.09
CA LEU A 238 5.76 8.62 15.48
C LEU A 238 5.90 8.41 13.98
N GLY A 239 5.07 9.10 13.19
CA GLY A 239 5.21 9.09 11.73
C GLY A 239 6.51 9.76 11.29
N GLY A 240 7.14 9.26 10.25
CA GLY A 240 8.40 9.76 9.71
C GLY A 240 9.05 8.75 8.79
N ALA A 241 10.30 8.98 8.40
CA ALA A 241 11.05 8.09 7.53
C ALA A 241 11.08 6.66 8.09
N GLY A 242 10.86 5.67 7.22
CA GLY A 242 10.79 4.25 7.59
C GLY A 242 9.46 3.83 8.24
N THR A 243 8.37 4.59 8.08
CA THR A 243 7.03 4.19 8.56
C THR A 243 6.02 4.07 7.44
N VAL A 244 5.04 3.18 7.61
CA VAL A 244 3.88 3.08 6.72
C VAL A 244 2.93 4.23 6.97
N HIS A 245 2.51 4.89 5.88
CA HIS A 245 1.49 5.93 5.89
C HIS A 245 0.08 5.33 5.83
N HIS A 246 -0.17 4.41 4.88
CA HIS A 246 -1.45 3.72 4.71
C HIS A 246 -1.31 2.38 4.00
N VAL A 247 -2.36 1.57 4.09
CA VAL A 247 -2.56 0.34 3.31
C VAL A 247 -3.77 0.52 2.42
N ALA A 248 -3.60 0.23 1.13
CA ALA A 248 -4.68 0.25 0.15
C ALA A 248 -5.15 -1.15 -0.19
N TRP A 249 -6.47 -1.32 -0.26
CA TRP A 249 -7.17 -2.55 -0.61
C TRP A 249 -7.75 -2.44 -2.01
N SER A 250 -7.63 -3.50 -2.81
CA SER A 250 -8.06 -3.49 -4.21
C SER A 250 -9.57 -3.57 -4.38
N SER A 251 -10.14 -2.73 -5.22
CA SER A 251 -11.54 -2.80 -5.63
C SER A 251 -11.70 -2.56 -7.14
N THR A 252 -12.91 -2.80 -7.66
CA THR A 252 -13.22 -2.43 -9.05
C THR A 252 -13.74 -0.99 -9.13
N MET A 253 -13.72 -0.42 -10.34
CA MET A 253 -14.27 0.93 -10.59
C MET A 253 -15.77 0.99 -10.30
N GLU A 254 -16.49 -0.08 -10.63
CA GLU A 254 -17.96 -0.17 -10.49
C GLU A 254 -18.38 -0.24 -9.03
N ASP A 255 -17.55 -0.85 -8.17
CA ASP A 255 -17.89 -1.12 -6.78
C ASP A 255 -17.47 0.02 -5.83
N HIS A 256 -16.74 1.02 -6.31
CA HIS A 256 -16.03 1.99 -5.46
C HIS A 256 -16.97 2.81 -4.57
N GLU A 257 -18.08 3.33 -5.11
CA GLU A 257 -19.10 4.05 -4.33
C GLU A 257 -19.84 3.12 -3.34
N ALA A 258 -19.99 1.84 -3.67
CA ALA A 258 -20.61 0.87 -2.78
C ALA A 258 -19.73 0.62 -1.53
N TRP A 259 -18.40 0.60 -1.71
CA TRP A 259 -17.47 0.51 -0.60
C TRP A 259 -17.56 1.73 0.32
N ARG A 260 -17.61 2.93 -0.25
CA ARG A 260 -17.78 4.16 0.50
C ARG A 260 -19.04 4.12 1.38
N ALA A 261 -20.16 3.74 0.79
CA ALA A 261 -21.44 3.63 1.51
C ALA A 261 -21.39 2.58 2.63
N ARG A 262 -20.73 1.44 2.44
CA ARG A 262 -20.56 0.41 3.48
C ARG A 262 -19.75 0.91 4.67
N VAL A 263 -18.65 1.62 4.41
CA VAL A 263 -17.80 2.20 5.46
C VAL A 263 -18.58 3.28 6.24
N GLU A 264 -19.33 4.14 5.54
CA GLU A 264 -20.21 5.15 6.17
C GLU A 264 -21.31 4.53 7.03
N ALA A 265 -21.89 3.40 6.61
CA ALA A 265 -22.94 2.70 7.35
C ALA A 265 -22.48 2.20 8.73
N LEU A 266 -21.17 1.99 8.93
CA LEU A 266 -20.56 1.66 10.22
C LEU A 266 -20.22 2.91 11.07
N GLY A 267 -20.62 4.11 10.64
CA GLY A 267 -20.32 5.36 11.33
C GLY A 267 -18.90 5.88 11.14
N LEU A 268 -18.10 5.25 10.27
CA LEU A 268 -16.78 5.75 9.89
C LEU A 268 -16.91 6.90 8.90
N ARG A 269 -15.83 7.64 8.68
CA ARG A 269 -15.81 8.86 7.86
C ARG A 269 -14.86 8.70 6.68
N PRO A 270 -15.25 8.00 5.60
CA PRO A 270 -14.46 7.96 4.39
C PRO A 270 -14.45 9.32 3.70
N THR A 271 -13.36 9.61 2.98
CA THR A 271 -13.32 10.76 2.07
C THR A 271 -14.34 10.59 0.94
N PRO A 272 -14.70 11.66 0.23
CA PRO A 272 -15.24 11.51 -1.12
C PRO A 272 -14.31 10.66 -1.98
N VAL A 273 -14.82 10.14 -3.10
CA VAL A 273 -13.96 9.50 -4.10
C VAL A 273 -12.98 10.54 -4.65
N ILE A 274 -11.69 10.24 -4.58
CA ILE A 274 -10.60 11.08 -5.08
C ILE A 274 -10.04 10.40 -6.33
N ASP A 275 -10.00 11.13 -7.44
CA ASP A 275 -9.36 10.68 -8.66
C ASP A 275 -7.85 10.93 -8.55
N ARG A 276 -7.06 9.86 -8.50
CA ARG A 276 -5.58 9.88 -8.46
C ARG A 276 -4.97 9.70 -9.85
N PHE A 277 -5.78 9.77 -10.89
CA PHE A 277 -5.44 9.58 -12.29
C PHE A 277 -5.17 8.11 -12.67
N TRP A 278 -4.27 7.42 -11.99
CA TRP A 278 -3.94 6.00 -12.24
C TRP A 278 -4.90 5.03 -11.54
N PHE A 279 -5.61 5.50 -10.52
CA PHE A 279 -6.67 4.80 -9.78
C PHE A 279 -7.53 5.82 -9.04
N ARG A 280 -8.69 5.39 -8.57
CA ARG A 280 -9.55 6.19 -7.68
C ARG A 280 -9.46 5.65 -6.28
N SER A 281 -9.59 6.54 -5.30
CA SER A 281 -9.36 6.23 -3.89
C SER A 281 -10.44 6.78 -2.98
N ILE A 282 -10.73 6.02 -1.92
CA ILE A 282 -11.38 6.53 -0.70
C ILE A 282 -10.51 6.20 0.49
N TYR A 283 -10.36 7.14 1.42
CA TYR A 283 -9.53 6.99 2.60
C TYR A 283 -10.36 7.06 3.86
N PHE A 284 -10.05 6.21 4.84
CA PHE A 284 -10.67 6.26 6.18
C PHE A 284 -9.74 5.64 7.21
N ARG A 285 -9.87 6.08 8.48
CA ARG A 285 -9.18 5.39 9.57
C ARG A 285 -10.05 4.23 10.04
N GLU A 286 -9.46 3.03 10.05
CA GLU A 286 -10.08 1.88 10.66
C GLU A 286 -10.05 2.05 12.21
N PRO A 287 -10.91 1.34 12.98
CA PRO A 287 -11.10 1.61 14.40
C PRO A 287 -9.85 1.53 15.28
N SER A 288 -8.82 0.75 14.92
CA SER A 288 -7.54 0.71 15.65
C SER A 288 -6.62 1.89 15.31
N GLY A 289 -6.94 2.68 14.27
CA GLY A 289 -6.23 3.90 13.91
C GLY A 289 -5.42 3.83 12.61
N VAL A 290 -5.21 2.65 12.02
CA VAL A 290 -4.50 2.52 10.74
C VAL A 290 -5.28 3.24 9.64
N LEU A 291 -4.60 4.02 8.81
CA LEU A 291 -5.21 4.63 7.65
C LEU A 291 -5.38 3.57 6.55
N PHE A 292 -6.63 3.28 6.21
CA PHE A 292 -6.98 2.44 5.08
C PHE A 292 -7.34 3.30 3.88
N GLU A 293 -6.98 2.77 2.73
CA GLU A 293 -7.46 3.20 1.43
C GLU A 293 -8.21 2.04 0.76
N ILE A 294 -9.23 2.32 -0.03
CA ILE A 294 -9.73 1.40 -1.04
C ILE A 294 -9.41 2.03 -2.38
N ALA A 295 -8.59 1.35 -3.19
CA ALA A 295 -8.11 1.82 -4.48
C ALA A 295 -8.67 0.94 -5.61
N THR A 296 -8.97 1.56 -6.76
CA THR A 296 -9.47 0.81 -7.93
C THR A 296 -8.33 0.17 -8.70
N LEU A 297 -8.57 -1.03 -9.27
CA LEU A 297 -7.60 -1.79 -10.07
C LEU A 297 -7.15 -1.11 -11.37
N GLY A 298 -7.72 0.02 -11.73
CA GLY A 298 -7.36 0.74 -12.95
C GLY A 298 -7.72 2.21 -12.89
N PRO A 299 -7.30 2.96 -13.95
CA PRO A 299 -6.76 2.52 -15.25
C PRO A 299 -5.33 1.94 -15.24
N GLY A 300 -4.53 2.19 -14.18
CA GLY A 300 -3.17 1.68 -14.07
C GLY A 300 -2.09 2.60 -14.65
N PHE A 301 -0.81 2.26 -14.43
CA PHE A 301 0.33 3.15 -14.72
C PHE A 301 0.63 3.32 -16.22
N ALA A 302 0.25 2.36 -17.05
CA ALA A 302 0.49 2.44 -18.51
C ALA A 302 -0.50 3.36 -19.24
N VAL A 303 -1.37 4.09 -18.55
CA VAL A 303 -2.32 5.02 -19.18
C VAL A 303 -1.63 6.25 -19.78
N ASP A 304 -0.46 6.61 -19.29
CA ASP A 304 0.32 7.79 -19.68
C ASP A 304 1.81 7.53 -19.91
N GLU A 305 2.25 6.29 -19.79
CA GLU A 305 3.60 5.84 -20.12
C GLU A 305 3.54 4.53 -20.90
N ASP A 306 4.55 4.29 -21.73
CA ASP A 306 4.74 2.99 -22.36
C ASP A 306 5.06 1.95 -21.27
N ALA A 307 4.45 0.78 -21.36
CA ALA A 307 4.63 -0.31 -20.40
C ALA A 307 6.09 -0.78 -20.29
N GLU A 308 6.86 -0.69 -21.37
CA GLU A 308 8.29 -1.04 -21.39
C GLU A 308 9.16 0.01 -20.66
N HIS A 309 8.68 1.27 -20.56
CA HIS A 309 9.41 2.41 -20.04
C HIS A 309 8.84 3.00 -18.73
N LEU A 310 8.00 2.25 -18.01
CA LEU A 310 7.41 2.71 -16.74
C LEU A 310 8.47 3.17 -15.75
N GLY A 311 8.25 4.36 -15.16
CA GLY A 311 9.05 4.92 -14.08
C GLY A 311 10.39 5.52 -14.49
N GLU A 312 10.78 5.49 -15.77
CA GLU A 312 12.05 6.06 -16.25
C GLU A 312 12.06 7.59 -16.18
N THR A 313 10.92 8.23 -16.46
CA THR A 313 10.80 9.69 -16.47
C THR A 313 9.87 10.20 -15.38
N LEU A 314 10.00 11.51 -15.06
CA LEU A 314 9.05 12.15 -14.14
C LEU A 314 7.72 12.38 -14.88
N ILE A 315 6.68 11.73 -14.42
CA ILE A 315 5.32 11.91 -14.93
C ILE A 315 4.51 12.72 -13.91
N LEU A 316 3.88 13.79 -14.37
CA LEU A 316 2.92 14.55 -13.59
C LEU A 316 1.52 14.23 -14.10
N PRO A 317 0.54 13.97 -13.20
CA PRO A 317 -0.86 13.90 -13.64
C PRO A 317 -1.25 15.16 -14.43
N PRO A 318 -2.15 15.10 -15.41
CA PRO A 318 -2.51 16.26 -16.25
C PRO A 318 -2.89 17.52 -15.46
N ALA A 319 -3.50 17.35 -14.30
CA ALA A 319 -3.86 18.46 -13.41
C ALA A 319 -2.65 19.21 -12.83
N PHE A 320 -1.47 18.57 -12.78
CA PHE A 320 -0.23 19.11 -12.20
C PHE A 320 0.82 19.45 -13.26
N GLU A 321 0.61 19.15 -14.53
CA GLU A 321 1.59 19.35 -15.60
C GLU A 321 2.04 20.83 -15.71
N HIS A 322 1.14 21.76 -15.42
CA HIS A 322 1.43 23.20 -15.40
C HIS A 322 2.46 23.62 -14.32
N LEU A 323 2.76 22.74 -13.35
CA LEU A 323 3.74 22.97 -12.28
C LEU A 323 5.14 22.43 -12.62
N ARG A 324 5.32 21.71 -13.74
CA ARG A 324 6.57 21.02 -14.09
C ARG A 324 7.81 21.87 -13.93
N GLU A 325 7.82 23.05 -14.50
CA GLU A 325 8.98 23.96 -14.46
C GLU A 325 9.38 24.40 -13.03
N GLN A 326 8.43 24.34 -12.09
CA GLN A 326 8.67 24.70 -10.69
C GLN A 326 9.05 23.49 -9.86
N VAL A 327 8.42 22.35 -10.12
CA VAL A 327 8.53 21.13 -9.34
C VAL A 327 9.80 20.35 -9.67
N GLU A 328 10.06 20.09 -10.95
CA GLU A 328 11.16 19.23 -11.38
C GLU A 328 12.55 19.70 -10.88
N PRO A 329 12.89 20.99 -10.91
CA PRO A 329 14.18 21.46 -10.36
C PRO A 329 14.26 21.41 -8.82
N ALA A 330 13.12 21.29 -8.12
CA ALA A 330 13.07 21.27 -6.65
C ALA A 330 13.14 19.84 -6.08
N LEU A 331 12.87 18.82 -6.90
CA LEU A 331 12.93 17.43 -6.48
C LEU A 331 14.37 16.95 -6.32
N THR A 332 14.58 16.03 -5.38
CA THR A 332 15.89 15.40 -5.16
C THR A 332 16.33 14.63 -6.43
N PRO A 333 17.52 14.86 -6.99
CA PRO A 333 18.00 14.05 -8.10
C PRO A 333 18.15 12.59 -7.69
N ILE A 334 17.48 11.69 -8.42
CA ILE A 334 17.59 10.24 -8.20
C ILE A 334 18.37 9.57 -9.33
N PRO A 335 19.15 8.50 -9.04
CA PRO A 335 19.90 7.77 -10.05
C PRO A 335 18.96 7.04 -11.00
N ASP A 336 19.50 6.56 -12.14
CA ASP A 336 18.80 5.62 -13.02
C ASP A 336 18.45 4.35 -12.20
N PRO A 337 17.16 4.01 -12.08
CA PRO A 337 16.73 2.86 -11.28
C PRO A 337 17.06 1.52 -11.93
N ARG A 338 17.39 1.49 -13.24
CA ARG A 338 17.71 0.28 -14.01
C ARG A 338 18.91 0.48 -14.92
N PRO A 339 20.11 0.79 -14.37
CA PRO A 339 21.28 1.10 -15.20
C PRO A 339 21.70 -0.09 -16.08
N TRP A 340 21.27 -1.32 -15.76
CA TRP A 340 21.52 -2.53 -16.54
C TRP A 340 20.60 -2.66 -17.77
N ALA A 341 19.43 -2.04 -17.80
CA ALA A 341 18.52 -2.12 -18.96
C ALA A 341 19.06 -1.38 -20.20
N SER A 342 19.96 -0.43 -20.00
CA SER A 342 20.58 0.37 -21.07
C SER A 342 21.76 -0.37 -21.77
N ILE A 343 22.09 -1.59 -21.37
CA ILE A 343 23.27 -2.34 -21.83
C ILE A 343 22.89 -3.48 -22.79
N SER A 344 21.58 -3.69 -23.04
CA SER A 344 21.06 -4.76 -23.91
C SER A 344 20.92 -4.32 -25.39
#